data_abfe388152c104082c5b10ad6eb1cf20
#
_entry.id   abfe388152c104082c5b10ad6eb1cf20
#
_cell.length_a   1.000
_cell.length_b   1.000
_cell.length_c   1.000
_cell.angle_alpha   90.00
_cell.angle_beta   90.00
_cell.angle_gamma   90.00
#
_symmetry.space_group_name_H-M   'P 1'
#
loop_
_entity.id
_entity.type
_entity.pdbx_description
1 polymer ?
#
loop_
_entity_poly.entity_id
_entity_poly.type
_entity_poly.pdbx_seq_one_letter_code
_entity_poly.pdbx_strand_id
1 'polypeptide(L)'
;SVKKMQSITFPETYNSFDNENDRVLITPHGPDPVFYGIRGESVKSVVLASTMVDTDEKLDGYMVFKSNQGTADHLKNELQVNDLKPYTSGFLVGKVCSKPVTEQGGHVFFSIQVGDRKIRCGVYKQTKITKIAQDLILGDKIHLGGGIRKASKNYERVLNVEFLDVIKLEKNILLTNPTCKTCNKKMKSKGNRQGFECFRCGNKSFSKSSLEIPRKIQRKLYLPAISAHRHLTRPYQRLKKRNKFEIFDT
;
A
#
# COMPACT_ATOMS: atom_id res chain seq x y z
N SER A 1 29.55 8.41 4.64
CA SER A 1 29.68 7.38 5.71
C SER A 1 28.36 6.62 5.91
N VAL A 2 27.19 7.26 6.07
CA VAL A 2 25.90 6.62 6.41
C VAL A 2 25.47 5.53 5.40
N LYS A 3 25.62 5.77 4.09
CA LYS A 3 25.34 4.77 3.04
C LYS A 3 26.20 3.52 3.20
N LYS A 4 27.50 3.70 3.46
CA LYS A 4 28.45 2.61 3.73
C LYS A 4 28.07 1.87 5.02
N MET A 5 27.81 2.61 6.09
CA MET A 5 27.35 2.03 7.37
C MET A 5 26.12 1.15 7.16
N GLN A 6 25.08 1.65 6.48
CA GLN A 6 23.88 0.85 6.22
C GLN A 6 24.18 -0.42 5.40
N SER A 7 25.06 -0.37 4.41
CA SER A 7 25.41 -1.56 3.62
C SER A 7 26.11 -2.66 4.43
N ILE A 8 26.86 -2.28 5.46
CA ILE A 8 27.60 -3.20 6.35
C ILE A 8 26.68 -3.74 7.46
N THR A 9 25.86 -2.90 8.06
CA THR A 9 25.05 -3.26 9.23
C THR A 9 23.66 -3.79 8.89
N PHE A 10 23.26 -3.76 7.63
CA PHE A 10 22.01 -4.34 7.17
C PHE A 10 22.01 -5.88 7.29
N PRO A 11 20.93 -6.52 7.74
CA PRO A 11 19.62 -5.97 8.11
C PRO A 11 19.47 -5.60 9.59
N GLU A 12 20.54 -5.61 10.38
CA GLU A 12 20.49 -5.34 11.82
C GLU A 12 20.20 -3.87 12.13
N THR A 13 20.58 -2.94 11.23
CA THR A 13 20.10 -1.56 11.24
C THR A 13 19.23 -1.30 10.01
N TYR A 14 18.29 -0.37 10.10
CA TYR A 14 17.32 -0.11 9.05
C TYR A 14 16.94 1.37 8.98
N ASN A 15 16.47 1.78 7.78
CA ASN A 15 16.02 3.15 7.48
C ASN A 15 17.06 4.23 7.84
N SER A 16 18.33 3.96 7.60
CA SER A 16 19.40 4.93 7.82
C SER A 16 19.70 5.76 6.57
N PHE A 17 19.50 5.18 5.39
CA PHE A 17 19.75 5.81 4.10
C PHE A 17 18.70 5.40 3.07
N ASP A 18 18.19 6.37 2.32
CA ASP A 18 17.27 6.16 1.19
C ASP A 18 18.07 6.08 -0.11
N ASN A 19 18.28 4.85 -0.64
CA ASN A 19 19.04 4.63 -1.87
C ASN A 19 18.31 5.13 -3.12
N GLU A 20 16.98 5.28 -3.11
CA GLU A 20 16.23 5.78 -4.27
C GLU A 20 16.41 7.29 -4.46
N ASN A 21 16.49 8.03 -3.36
CA ASN A 21 16.59 9.48 -3.38
C ASN A 21 18.00 9.98 -2.97
N ASP A 22 18.96 9.06 -2.78
CA ASP A 22 20.33 9.32 -2.32
C ASP A 22 20.38 10.23 -1.08
N ARG A 23 19.59 9.88 -0.04
CA ARG A 23 19.31 10.73 1.11
C ARG A 23 19.60 10.05 2.45
N VAL A 24 20.28 10.80 3.34
CA VAL A 24 20.46 10.42 4.75
C VAL A 24 19.12 10.56 5.50
N LEU A 25 18.77 9.55 6.32
CA LEU A 25 17.51 9.48 7.07
C LEU A 25 17.73 9.50 8.59
N ILE A 26 18.99 9.44 9.07
CA ILE A 26 19.28 9.41 10.50
C ILE A 26 19.31 10.81 11.13
N THR A 27 19.44 11.87 10.33
CA THR A 27 19.43 13.26 10.79
C THR A 27 18.01 13.81 10.88
N PRO A 28 17.69 14.63 11.89
CA PRO A 28 16.40 15.30 11.96
C PRO A 28 16.22 16.33 10.85
N HIS A 29 14.97 16.65 10.52
CA HIS A 29 14.62 17.61 9.47
C HIS A 29 14.15 18.97 10.01
N GLY A 30 14.20 19.16 11.30
CA GLY A 30 13.80 20.37 12.00
C GLY A 30 14.68 20.64 13.21
N PRO A 31 14.37 21.65 14.01
CA PRO A 31 15.09 21.99 15.23
C PRO A 31 14.84 20.91 16.30
N ASP A 32 15.55 19.81 16.20
CA ASP A 32 15.50 18.67 17.10
C ASP A 32 16.77 18.68 17.96
N PRO A 33 16.71 18.46 19.28
CA PRO A 33 17.88 18.41 20.14
C PRO A 33 18.78 17.18 19.91
N VAL A 34 18.32 16.23 19.08
CA VAL A 34 19.09 15.03 18.73
C VAL A 34 19.88 15.27 17.46
N PHE A 35 21.19 15.09 17.51
CA PHE A 35 22.08 15.28 16.37
C PHE A 35 21.80 14.26 15.24
N TYR A 36 21.72 12.97 15.58
CA TYR A 36 21.18 11.93 14.70
C TYR A 36 20.68 10.72 15.51
N GLY A 37 19.89 9.85 14.86
CA GLY A 37 19.38 8.63 15.49
C GLY A 37 19.42 7.42 14.57
N ILE A 38 20.10 6.35 15.00
CA ILE A 38 20.17 5.07 14.28
C ILE A 38 19.13 4.09 14.86
N ARG A 39 18.42 3.39 13.99
CA ARG A 39 17.44 2.37 14.35
C ARG A 39 18.00 0.98 14.06
N GLY A 40 17.84 0.06 15.00
CA GLY A 40 18.34 -1.32 14.83
C GLY A 40 17.67 -2.31 15.77
N GLU A 41 18.02 -3.58 15.60
CA GLU A 41 17.43 -4.72 16.30
C GLU A 41 18.10 -4.97 17.68
N SER A 42 19.30 -4.49 17.89
CA SER A 42 20.05 -4.69 19.13
C SER A 42 20.91 -3.51 19.50
N VAL A 43 21.24 -3.38 20.79
CA VAL A 43 22.19 -2.38 21.28
C VAL A 43 23.54 -2.52 20.55
N LYS A 44 24.04 -3.75 20.41
CA LYS A 44 25.30 -4.03 19.74
C LYS A 44 25.34 -3.50 18.30
N SER A 45 24.26 -3.73 17.54
CA SER A 45 24.21 -3.30 16.13
C SER A 45 24.14 -1.78 15.98
N VAL A 46 23.39 -1.08 16.83
CA VAL A 46 23.26 0.38 16.72
C VAL A 46 24.51 1.11 17.22
N VAL A 47 25.17 0.58 18.25
CA VAL A 47 26.45 1.12 18.74
C VAL A 47 27.55 0.88 17.69
N LEU A 48 27.65 -0.31 17.11
CA LEU A 48 28.58 -0.56 16.02
C LEU A 48 28.33 0.38 14.83
N ALA A 49 27.07 0.57 14.45
CA ALA A 49 26.71 1.45 13.34
C ALA A 49 27.11 2.92 13.65
N SER A 50 26.96 3.38 14.89
CA SER A 50 27.34 4.76 15.27
C SER A 50 28.82 5.04 15.11
N THR A 51 29.70 4.03 15.31
CA THR A 51 31.15 4.20 15.10
C THR A 51 31.56 4.33 13.63
N MET A 52 30.63 4.05 12.70
CA MET A 52 30.85 4.14 11.24
C MET A 52 30.33 5.45 10.63
N VAL A 53 29.68 6.28 11.42
CA VAL A 53 29.13 7.57 10.95
C VAL A 53 30.15 8.65 11.22
N ASP A 54 30.65 9.27 10.15
CA ASP A 54 31.51 10.43 10.27
C ASP A 54 30.64 11.67 10.54
N THR A 55 31.11 12.50 11.48
CA THR A 55 30.48 13.78 11.86
C THR A 55 31.55 14.87 11.89
N ASP A 56 31.15 16.08 11.46
CA ASP A 56 32.06 17.24 11.48
C ASP A 56 32.26 17.73 12.91
N GLU A 57 31.36 17.42 13.82
CA GLU A 57 31.44 17.80 15.22
C GLU A 57 31.76 16.60 16.12
N LYS A 58 32.51 16.86 17.18
CA LYS A 58 32.79 15.85 18.20
C LYS A 58 31.53 15.57 19.01
N LEU A 59 31.19 14.30 19.12
CA LEU A 59 30.07 13.88 19.95
C LEU A 59 30.53 13.61 21.37
N ASP A 60 29.82 14.15 22.36
CA ASP A 60 30.10 13.93 23.76
C ASP A 60 29.65 12.55 24.24
N GLY A 61 28.66 11.94 23.60
CA GLY A 61 28.13 10.62 23.96
C GLY A 61 26.90 10.23 23.16
N TYR A 62 26.32 9.12 23.58
CA TYR A 62 25.07 8.61 22.99
C TYR A 62 24.16 7.98 24.06
N MET A 63 22.91 7.90 23.76
CA MET A 63 21.91 7.17 24.56
C MET A 63 21.23 6.10 23.69
N VAL A 64 20.95 4.94 24.28
CA VAL A 64 20.25 3.85 23.61
C VAL A 64 18.89 3.65 24.27
N PHE A 65 17.84 3.67 23.45
CA PHE A 65 16.46 3.51 23.90
C PHE A 65 15.86 2.24 23.33
N LYS A 66 15.08 1.52 24.14
CA LYS A 66 14.13 0.53 23.63
C LYS A 66 12.86 1.27 23.22
N SER A 67 12.45 1.12 21.96
CA SER A 67 11.29 1.81 21.41
C SER A 67 10.44 0.87 20.54
N ASN A 68 9.23 1.30 20.21
CA ASN A 68 8.35 0.63 19.28
C ASN A 68 8.50 1.13 17.83
N GLN A 69 9.56 1.87 17.52
CA GLN A 69 9.82 2.33 16.16
C GLN A 69 10.01 1.14 15.21
N GLY A 70 9.40 1.23 14.03
CA GLY A 70 9.49 0.18 13.01
C GLY A 70 8.81 -1.14 13.37
N THR A 71 7.87 -1.17 14.32
CA THR A 71 7.13 -2.38 14.73
C THR A 71 5.75 -2.52 14.10
N ALA A 72 5.18 -1.42 13.58
CA ALA A 72 3.78 -1.30 13.16
C ALA A 72 2.77 -1.59 14.29
N ASP A 73 3.15 -1.36 15.57
CA ASP A 73 2.29 -1.67 16.72
C ASP A 73 0.92 -1.00 16.66
N HIS A 74 0.84 0.22 16.12
CA HIS A 74 -0.41 0.97 15.96
C HIS A 74 -1.37 0.34 14.94
N LEU A 75 -0.92 -0.63 14.15
CA LEU A 75 -1.71 -1.32 13.11
C LEU A 75 -2.03 -2.77 13.46
N LYS A 76 -1.73 -3.22 14.69
CA LYS A 76 -1.96 -4.62 15.11
C LYS A 76 -3.43 -4.94 15.40
N ASN A 77 -4.23 -3.94 15.75
CA ASN A 77 -5.61 -4.16 16.17
C ASN A 77 -6.57 -3.96 14.99
N GLU A 78 -7.58 -4.82 14.91
CA GLU A 78 -8.68 -4.62 13.97
C GLU A 78 -9.53 -3.41 14.38
N LEU A 79 -9.81 -2.54 13.43
CA LEU A 79 -10.65 -1.37 13.66
C LEU A 79 -12.13 -1.78 13.79
N GLN A 80 -12.80 -1.28 14.81
CA GLN A 80 -14.23 -1.49 15.00
C GLN A 80 -15.02 -0.62 14.02
N VAL A 81 -15.51 -1.23 12.93
CA VAL A 81 -16.15 -0.50 11.80
C VAL A 81 -17.43 0.24 12.20
N ASN A 82 -18.09 -0.18 13.28
CA ASN A 82 -19.29 0.50 13.79
C ASN A 82 -18.96 1.74 14.64
N ASP A 83 -17.73 1.87 15.14
CA ASP A 83 -17.27 2.97 15.98
C ASP A 83 -15.89 3.47 15.55
N LEU A 84 -15.76 3.82 14.25
CA LEU A 84 -14.52 4.42 13.75
C LEU A 84 -14.32 5.80 14.34
N LYS A 85 -13.43 5.92 15.32
CA LYS A 85 -13.07 7.20 15.94
C LYS A 85 -11.94 7.90 15.18
N PRO A 86 -11.98 9.22 15.04
CA PRO A 86 -10.83 9.97 14.55
C PRO A 86 -9.58 9.70 15.38
N TYR A 87 -8.41 9.67 14.72
CA TYR A 87 -7.10 9.45 15.33
C TYR A 87 -6.87 8.04 15.90
N THR A 88 -7.80 7.10 15.69
CA THR A 88 -7.52 5.68 15.91
C THR A 88 -6.75 5.09 14.74
N SER A 89 -5.93 4.09 15.00
CA SER A 89 -5.18 3.35 13.99
C SER A 89 -5.37 1.86 14.16
N GLY A 90 -5.30 1.12 13.07
CA GLY A 90 -5.45 -0.32 13.06
C GLY A 90 -5.56 -0.84 11.63
N PHE A 91 -6.05 -2.05 11.48
CA PHE A 91 -6.26 -2.68 10.18
C PHE A 91 -7.73 -3.03 9.92
N LEU A 92 -8.04 -3.23 8.63
CA LEU A 92 -9.31 -3.75 8.14
C LEU A 92 -9.07 -4.77 7.02
N VAL A 93 -9.95 -5.75 6.95
CA VAL A 93 -10.04 -6.68 5.81
C VAL A 93 -11.39 -6.47 5.14
N GLY A 94 -11.37 -6.17 3.85
CA GLY A 94 -12.60 -5.89 3.13
C GLY A 94 -12.51 -6.16 1.63
N LYS A 95 -13.64 -5.99 0.94
CA LYS A 95 -13.72 -6.07 -0.52
C LYS A 95 -13.81 -4.66 -1.10
N VAL A 96 -13.06 -4.39 -2.16
CA VAL A 96 -13.18 -3.12 -2.89
C VAL A 96 -14.60 -3.01 -3.45
N CYS A 97 -15.30 -1.93 -3.08
CA CYS A 97 -16.71 -1.70 -3.45
C CYS A 97 -16.93 -0.39 -4.23
N SER A 98 -15.86 0.36 -4.52
CA SER A 98 -15.92 1.48 -5.47
C SER A 98 -14.70 1.49 -6.37
N LYS A 99 -14.86 2.01 -7.58
CA LYS A 99 -13.74 2.23 -8.49
C LYS A 99 -12.77 3.23 -7.86
N PRO A 100 -11.44 2.97 -7.86
CA PRO A 100 -10.45 3.94 -7.42
C PRO A 100 -10.47 5.20 -8.28
N VAL A 101 -10.41 6.36 -7.65
CA VAL A 101 -10.41 7.68 -8.28
C VAL A 101 -9.16 8.42 -7.85
N THR A 102 -8.45 8.99 -8.83
CA THR A 102 -7.32 9.88 -8.56
C THR A 102 -7.84 11.31 -8.44
N GLU A 103 -7.59 11.92 -7.28
CA GLU A 103 -7.94 13.31 -7.03
C GLU A 103 -6.75 14.25 -7.33
N GLN A 104 -7.02 15.55 -7.31
CA GLN A 104 -6.01 16.58 -7.46
C GLN A 104 -4.85 16.36 -6.47
N GLY A 105 -3.61 16.47 -6.92
CA GLY A 105 -2.42 16.14 -6.12
C GLY A 105 -1.96 14.68 -6.27
N GLY A 106 -2.69 13.84 -7.01
CA GLY A 106 -2.28 12.45 -7.32
C GLY A 106 -2.56 11.45 -6.20
N HIS A 107 -3.43 11.80 -5.25
CA HIS A 107 -3.94 10.91 -4.21
C HIS A 107 -5.02 10.01 -4.81
N VAL A 108 -5.11 8.76 -4.35
CA VAL A 108 -6.08 7.79 -4.84
C VAL A 108 -7.05 7.43 -3.73
N PHE A 109 -8.35 7.58 -4.01
CA PHE A 109 -9.42 7.24 -3.09
C PHE A 109 -10.28 6.12 -3.65
N PHE A 110 -10.66 5.21 -2.79
CA PHE A 110 -11.59 4.13 -3.08
C PHE A 110 -12.33 3.75 -1.80
N SER A 111 -13.27 2.82 -1.90
CA SER A 111 -13.98 2.32 -0.72
C SER A 111 -13.92 0.81 -0.66
N ILE A 112 -13.89 0.29 0.56
CA ILE A 112 -14.03 -1.12 0.86
C ILE A 112 -15.32 -1.39 1.61
N GLN A 113 -15.88 -2.59 1.39
CA GLN A 113 -16.98 -3.15 2.14
C GLN A 113 -16.43 -4.05 3.25
N VAL A 114 -16.78 -3.75 4.50
CA VAL A 114 -16.46 -4.55 5.69
C VAL A 114 -17.77 -4.81 6.43
N GLY A 115 -18.26 -6.05 6.43
CA GLY A 115 -19.64 -6.33 6.84
C GLY A 115 -20.63 -5.45 6.06
N ASP A 116 -21.52 -4.76 6.76
CA ASP A 116 -22.52 -3.87 6.19
C ASP A 116 -22.03 -2.42 6.02
N ARG A 117 -20.78 -2.14 6.37
CA ARG A 117 -20.23 -0.79 6.33
C ARG A 117 -19.32 -0.57 5.14
N LYS A 118 -19.46 0.60 4.54
CA LYS A 118 -18.59 1.11 3.49
C LYS A 118 -17.58 2.09 4.09
N ILE A 119 -16.29 1.81 3.92
CA ILE A 119 -15.21 2.62 4.47
C ILE A 119 -14.43 3.26 3.33
N ARG A 120 -14.32 4.57 3.35
CA ARG A 120 -13.49 5.32 2.39
C ARG A 120 -12.02 5.20 2.80
N CYS A 121 -11.16 4.86 1.84
CA CYS A 121 -9.73 4.69 1.99
C CYS A 121 -8.98 5.68 1.10
N GLY A 122 -7.90 6.25 1.60
CA GLY A 122 -7.05 7.18 0.86
C GLY A 122 -5.59 6.72 0.85
N VAL A 123 -5.04 6.59 -0.36
CA VAL A 123 -3.62 6.30 -0.60
C VAL A 123 -2.97 7.58 -1.13
N TYR A 124 -2.02 8.11 -0.37
CA TYR A 124 -1.40 9.39 -0.69
C TYR A 124 -0.23 9.23 -1.65
N LYS A 125 -0.01 10.22 -2.53
CA LYS A 125 1.04 10.21 -3.55
C LYS A 125 2.43 9.94 -2.98
N GLN A 126 2.73 10.49 -1.82
CA GLN A 126 4.02 10.35 -1.14
C GLN A 126 4.37 8.88 -0.83
N THR A 127 3.36 8.03 -0.63
CA THR A 127 3.57 6.60 -0.35
C THR A 127 4.13 5.82 -1.52
N LYS A 128 4.03 6.35 -2.76
CA LYS A 128 4.40 5.70 -4.03
C LYS A 128 3.65 4.39 -4.34
N ILE A 129 2.64 4.03 -3.55
CA ILE A 129 1.75 2.86 -3.81
C ILE A 129 0.42 3.24 -4.47
N THR A 130 0.25 4.50 -4.90
CA THR A 130 -0.96 4.98 -5.58
C THR A 130 -1.27 4.23 -6.87
N LYS A 131 -0.24 3.83 -7.65
CA LYS A 131 -0.45 3.01 -8.85
C LYS A 131 -1.09 1.66 -8.54
N ILE A 132 -0.71 1.05 -7.41
CA ILE A 132 -1.31 -0.20 -6.95
C ILE A 132 -2.77 0.00 -6.56
N ALA A 133 -3.07 1.10 -5.87
CA ALA A 133 -4.44 1.45 -5.53
C ALA A 133 -5.31 1.74 -6.77
N GLN A 134 -4.75 2.37 -7.82
CA GLN A 134 -5.44 2.61 -9.10
C GLN A 134 -5.78 1.31 -9.84
N ASP A 135 -4.93 0.28 -9.71
CA ASP A 135 -5.12 -1.02 -10.37
C ASP A 135 -6.12 -1.95 -9.64
N LEU A 136 -6.66 -1.54 -8.48
CA LEU A 136 -7.73 -2.26 -7.80
C LEU A 136 -9.03 -2.20 -8.59
N ILE A 137 -9.79 -3.30 -8.56
CA ILE A 137 -11.13 -3.36 -9.14
C ILE A 137 -12.15 -3.84 -8.12
N LEU A 138 -13.43 -3.66 -8.44
CA LEU A 138 -14.53 -4.12 -7.60
C LEU A 138 -14.41 -5.62 -7.29
N GLY A 139 -14.60 -5.99 -6.03
CA GLY A 139 -14.52 -7.35 -5.54
C GLY A 139 -13.14 -7.80 -5.07
N ASP A 140 -12.05 -7.10 -5.40
CA ASP A 140 -10.72 -7.42 -4.86
C ASP A 140 -10.79 -7.47 -3.34
N LYS A 141 -10.28 -8.56 -2.72
CA LYS A 141 -10.17 -8.68 -1.28
C LYS A 141 -8.79 -8.20 -0.83
N ILE A 142 -8.79 -7.23 0.05
CA ILE A 142 -7.57 -6.58 0.54
C ILE A 142 -7.57 -6.51 2.07
N HIS A 143 -6.37 -6.56 2.63
CA HIS A 143 -6.05 -6.22 3.99
C HIS A 143 -5.26 -4.91 3.96
N LEU A 144 -5.68 -3.94 4.70
CA LEU A 144 -5.04 -2.64 4.73
C LEU A 144 -5.07 -2.07 6.14
N GLY A 145 -4.05 -1.30 6.48
CA GLY A 145 -3.97 -0.63 7.75
C GLY A 145 -3.63 0.83 7.60
N GLY A 146 -3.99 1.58 8.63
CA GLY A 146 -3.74 3.00 8.67
C GLY A 146 -4.48 3.70 9.81
N GLY A 147 -4.43 5.02 9.80
CA GLY A 147 -5.09 5.88 10.76
C GLY A 147 -6.38 6.51 10.22
N ILE A 148 -7.38 6.63 11.08
CA ILE A 148 -8.65 7.28 10.76
C ILE A 148 -8.49 8.81 10.85
N ARG A 149 -8.65 9.49 9.73
CA ARG A 149 -8.67 10.95 9.67
C ARG A 149 -10.04 11.48 10.08
N LYS A 150 -10.06 12.58 10.86
CA LYS A 150 -11.28 13.32 11.19
C LYS A 150 -12.01 13.75 9.92
N ALA A 151 -13.33 13.64 9.91
CA ALA A 151 -14.15 14.25 8.87
C ALA A 151 -13.95 15.76 8.84
N SER A 152 -14.03 16.36 7.67
CA SER A 152 -14.07 17.80 7.48
C SER A 152 -15.44 18.23 6.93
N LYS A 153 -15.65 19.54 6.78
CA LYS A 153 -16.91 20.07 6.22
C LYS A 153 -17.27 19.46 4.86
N ASN A 154 -16.24 19.11 4.04
CA ASN A 154 -16.42 18.66 2.66
C ASN A 154 -16.06 17.17 2.47
N TYR A 155 -15.56 16.48 3.49
CA TYR A 155 -15.07 15.11 3.34
C TYR A 155 -15.45 14.27 4.56
N GLU A 156 -15.93 13.06 4.27
CA GLU A 156 -16.16 12.01 5.26
C GLU A 156 -14.87 11.56 5.96
N ARG A 157 -15.01 10.75 7.00
CA ARG A 157 -13.87 10.05 7.60
C ARG A 157 -13.19 9.17 6.56
N VAL A 158 -11.86 9.16 6.57
CA VAL A 158 -11.04 8.42 5.62
C VAL A 158 -10.02 7.61 6.41
N LEU A 159 -9.85 6.36 6.05
CA LEU A 159 -8.71 5.55 6.47
C LEU A 159 -7.51 5.95 5.60
N ASN A 160 -6.54 6.60 6.21
CA ASN A 160 -5.26 6.94 5.56
C ASN A 160 -4.41 5.68 5.50
N VAL A 161 -4.30 5.08 4.32
CA VAL A 161 -3.65 3.79 4.11
C VAL A 161 -2.14 3.91 4.26
N GLU A 162 -1.59 3.12 5.17
CA GLU A 162 -0.15 2.98 5.44
C GLU A 162 0.44 1.71 4.86
N PHE A 163 -0.35 0.64 4.68
CA PHE A 163 0.02 -0.53 3.89
C PHE A 163 -1.20 -1.10 3.18
N LEU A 164 -0.96 -1.82 2.09
CA LEU A 164 -1.98 -2.50 1.32
C LEU A 164 -1.50 -3.91 0.99
N ASP A 165 -2.19 -4.92 1.49
CA ASP A 165 -1.94 -6.32 1.18
C ASP A 165 -3.08 -6.89 0.36
N VAL A 166 -2.75 -7.41 -0.82
CA VAL A 166 -3.73 -7.95 -1.76
C VAL A 166 -3.91 -9.44 -1.50
N ILE A 167 -5.03 -9.80 -0.85
CA ILE A 167 -5.36 -11.18 -0.49
C ILE A 167 -5.88 -11.97 -1.68
N LYS A 168 -6.86 -11.39 -2.41
CA LYS A 168 -7.49 -12.01 -3.59
C LYS A 168 -7.77 -10.97 -4.66
N LEU A 169 -7.43 -11.32 -5.89
CA LEU A 169 -7.74 -10.52 -7.07
C LEU A 169 -8.95 -11.11 -7.80
N GLU A 170 -9.92 -10.27 -8.13
CA GLU A 170 -10.99 -10.63 -9.04
C GLU A 170 -10.51 -10.57 -10.50
N LYS A 171 -11.18 -11.34 -11.34
CA LYS A 171 -10.91 -11.36 -12.78
C LYS A 171 -11.37 -10.05 -13.43
N ASN A 172 -10.48 -9.42 -14.17
CA ASN A 172 -10.85 -8.24 -14.96
C ASN A 172 -11.44 -8.70 -16.30
N ILE A 173 -12.76 -8.74 -16.38
CA ILE A 173 -13.49 -9.27 -17.56
C ILE A 173 -14.03 -8.10 -18.38
N LEU A 174 -13.58 -8.03 -19.64
CA LEU A 174 -14.12 -7.12 -20.63
C LEU A 174 -15.18 -7.87 -21.47
N LEU A 175 -16.40 -7.36 -21.48
CA LEU A 175 -17.44 -7.85 -22.36
C LEU A 175 -17.28 -7.22 -23.75
N THR A 176 -17.05 -8.05 -24.75
CA THR A 176 -16.88 -7.64 -26.15
C THR A 176 -17.99 -8.23 -27.03
N ASN A 177 -18.16 -7.65 -28.23
CA ASN A 177 -19.02 -8.28 -29.24
C ASN A 177 -18.52 -9.69 -29.53
N PRO A 178 -19.41 -10.69 -29.73
CA PRO A 178 -19.00 -12.05 -29.98
C PRO A 178 -18.32 -12.21 -31.34
N THR A 179 -17.51 -13.26 -31.45
CA THR A 179 -16.90 -13.68 -32.72
C THR A 179 -17.80 -14.73 -33.36
N CYS A 180 -18.08 -14.60 -34.66
CA CYS A 180 -18.86 -15.55 -35.40
C CYS A 180 -18.13 -16.88 -35.49
N LYS A 181 -18.77 -17.97 -35.07
CA LYS A 181 -18.20 -19.33 -35.10
C LYS A 181 -17.90 -19.84 -36.53
N THR A 182 -18.62 -19.37 -37.54
CA THR A 182 -18.47 -19.78 -38.93
C THR A 182 -17.41 -18.95 -39.66
N CYS A 183 -17.45 -17.64 -39.52
CA CYS A 183 -16.59 -16.71 -40.27
C CYS A 183 -15.39 -16.19 -39.52
N ASN A 184 -15.29 -16.48 -38.22
CA ASN A 184 -14.27 -15.98 -37.30
C ASN A 184 -14.11 -14.44 -37.32
N LYS A 185 -15.19 -13.72 -37.65
CA LYS A 185 -15.26 -12.25 -37.68
C LYS A 185 -16.04 -11.73 -36.47
N LYS A 186 -15.61 -10.58 -35.93
CA LYS A 186 -16.37 -9.88 -34.87
C LYS A 186 -17.75 -9.51 -35.40
N MET A 187 -18.80 -9.88 -34.66
CA MET A 187 -20.17 -9.53 -34.97
C MET A 187 -20.47 -8.08 -34.63
N LYS A 188 -21.43 -7.48 -35.31
CA LYS A 188 -21.92 -6.12 -35.04
C LYS A 188 -23.17 -6.18 -34.18
N SER A 189 -23.31 -5.22 -33.25
CA SER A 189 -24.54 -5.05 -32.49
C SER A 189 -25.66 -4.53 -33.40
N LYS A 190 -26.85 -5.08 -33.27
CA LYS A 190 -28.06 -4.63 -34.02
C LYS A 190 -28.86 -3.55 -33.31
N GLY A 191 -28.46 -3.22 -32.08
CA GLY A 191 -29.16 -2.26 -31.23
C GLY A 191 -29.47 -2.82 -29.84
N ASN A 192 -30.16 -2.02 -29.04
CA ASN A 192 -30.50 -2.42 -27.68
C ASN A 192 -31.42 -3.64 -27.70
N ARG A 193 -31.03 -4.72 -26.99
CA ARG A 193 -31.74 -6.02 -26.89
C ARG A 193 -31.94 -6.80 -28.20
N GLN A 194 -31.35 -6.36 -29.34
CA GLN A 194 -31.49 -7.05 -30.63
C GLN A 194 -30.35 -8.03 -30.92
N GLY A 195 -29.39 -8.15 -30.01
CA GLY A 195 -28.26 -9.07 -30.15
C GLY A 195 -27.21 -8.61 -31.15
N PHE A 196 -26.49 -9.58 -31.71
CA PHE A 196 -25.34 -9.38 -32.61
C PHE A 196 -25.55 -10.18 -33.89
N GLU A 197 -25.10 -9.67 -35.01
CA GLU A 197 -25.16 -10.32 -36.31
C GLU A 197 -23.82 -10.27 -37.02
N CYS A 198 -23.46 -11.38 -37.66
CA CYS A 198 -22.30 -11.44 -38.53
C CYS A 198 -22.66 -10.83 -39.89
N PHE A 199 -22.01 -9.73 -40.26
CA PHE A 199 -22.25 -9.07 -41.53
C PHE A 199 -21.85 -9.90 -42.77
N ARG A 200 -21.06 -11.01 -42.57
CA ARG A 200 -20.59 -11.87 -43.67
C ARG A 200 -21.54 -13.04 -43.94
N CYS A 201 -22.08 -13.67 -42.91
CA CYS A 201 -22.89 -14.88 -43.06
C CYS A 201 -24.30 -14.80 -42.41
N GLY A 202 -24.65 -13.67 -41.80
CA GLY A 202 -25.96 -13.49 -41.17
C GLY A 202 -26.18 -14.21 -39.85
N ASN A 203 -25.20 -14.99 -39.36
CA ASN A 203 -25.32 -15.65 -38.07
C ASN A 203 -25.59 -14.67 -36.94
N LYS A 204 -26.47 -15.06 -36.01
CA LYS A 204 -26.88 -14.21 -34.86
C LYS A 204 -26.36 -14.79 -33.55
N SER A 205 -26.10 -13.89 -32.58
CA SER A 205 -25.80 -14.22 -31.20
C SER A 205 -26.49 -13.23 -30.28
N PHE A 206 -26.93 -13.68 -29.10
CA PHE A 206 -27.56 -12.81 -28.10
C PHE A 206 -26.66 -12.56 -26.91
N SER A 207 -25.51 -13.24 -26.80
CA SER A 207 -24.57 -13.10 -25.71
C SER A 207 -23.27 -12.41 -26.16
N LYS A 208 -22.71 -11.56 -25.28
CA LYS A 208 -21.36 -11.02 -25.46
C LYS A 208 -20.32 -12.09 -25.18
N SER A 209 -19.17 -11.97 -25.80
CA SER A 209 -17.98 -12.74 -25.41
C SER A 209 -17.26 -12.05 -24.24
N SER A 210 -16.76 -12.84 -23.31
CA SER A 210 -15.92 -12.37 -22.22
C SER A 210 -14.45 -12.53 -22.59
N LEU A 211 -13.67 -11.49 -22.36
CA LEU A 211 -12.21 -11.49 -22.50
C LEU A 211 -11.61 -11.14 -21.14
N GLU A 212 -10.81 -12.04 -20.58
CA GLU A 212 -10.05 -11.76 -19.36
C GLU A 212 -8.85 -10.90 -19.70
N ILE A 213 -8.76 -9.71 -19.11
CA ILE A 213 -7.63 -8.80 -19.29
C ILE A 213 -6.63 -9.06 -18.17
N PRO A 214 -5.34 -9.37 -18.50
CA PRO A 214 -4.29 -9.53 -17.51
C PRO A 214 -4.14 -8.30 -16.62
N ARG A 215 -3.96 -8.51 -15.33
CA ARG A 215 -3.79 -7.46 -14.34
C ARG A 215 -2.30 -7.27 -14.00
N LYS A 216 -1.89 -6.03 -13.84
CA LYS A 216 -0.50 -5.69 -13.44
C LYS A 216 -0.25 -5.84 -11.93
N ILE A 217 -1.31 -5.68 -11.14
CA ILE A 217 -1.26 -5.84 -9.68
C ILE A 217 -1.09 -7.32 -9.31
N GLN A 218 -0.32 -7.60 -8.28
CA GLN A 218 -0.03 -8.94 -7.78
C GLN A 218 -0.55 -9.14 -6.35
N ARG A 219 -0.80 -10.39 -5.98
CA ARG A 219 -1.12 -10.79 -4.59
C ARG A 219 0.14 -10.72 -3.75
N LYS A 220 0.32 -9.60 -3.06
CA LYS A 220 1.42 -9.38 -2.11
C LYS A 220 1.15 -8.15 -1.25
N LEU A 221 1.95 -8.01 -0.20
CA LEU A 221 2.01 -6.81 0.62
C LEU A 221 2.75 -5.69 -0.13
N TYR A 222 2.15 -4.51 -0.14
CA TYR A 222 2.71 -3.27 -0.63
C TYR A 222 2.89 -2.29 0.53
N LEU A 223 4.14 -1.94 0.82
CA LEU A 223 4.50 -0.92 1.80
C LEU A 223 4.80 0.41 1.09
N PRO A 224 4.67 1.53 1.81
CA PRO A 224 5.11 2.83 1.30
C PRO A 224 6.61 2.84 0.97
N ALA A 225 7.02 3.78 0.13
CA ALA A 225 8.44 4.07 -0.08
C ALA A 225 9.11 4.46 1.25
N ILE A 226 10.41 4.19 1.38
CA ILE A 226 11.18 4.45 2.60
C ILE A 226 11.09 5.94 3.01
N SER A 227 11.10 6.84 2.04
CA SER A 227 10.93 8.29 2.26
C SER A 227 9.58 8.69 2.87
N ALA A 228 8.58 7.82 2.77
CA ALA A 228 7.24 8.03 3.34
C ALA A 228 6.99 7.19 4.61
N HIS A 229 8.00 6.46 5.10
CA HIS A 229 7.90 5.73 6.35
C HIS A 229 7.74 6.70 7.52
N ARG A 230 6.75 6.43 8.35
CA ARG A 230 6.60 7.07 9.67
C ARG A 230 7.43 6.31 10.70
N HIS A 231 7.60 6.88 11.89
CA HIS A 231 8.41 6.27 12.96
C HIS A 231 7.98 4.82 13.28
N LEU A 232 6.70 4.50 13.23
CA LEU A 232 6.17 3.17 13.52
C LEU A 232 6.11 2.25 12.30
N THR A 233 6.28 2.75 11.07
CA THR A 233 6.19 1.91 9.86
C THR A 233 7.21 0.78 9.91
N ARG A 234 6.74 -0.46 9.78
CA ARG A 234 7.59 -1.66 9.80
C ARG A 234 8.26 -1.83 8.42
N PRO A 235 9.59 -1.78 8.35
CA PRO A 235 10.29 -1.95 7.08
C PRO A 235 10.30 -3.43 6.62
N TYR A 236 10.43 -3.67 5.31
CA TYR A 236 10.45 -5.01 4.71
C TYR A 236 11.49 -5.95 5.35
N GLN A 237 12.62 -5.41 5.78
CA GLN A 237 13.70 -6.16 6.42
C GLN A 237 13.25 -6.88 7.70
N ARG A 238 12.38 -6.22 8.46
CA ARG A 238 11.80 -6.79 9.68
C ARG A 238 10.69 -7.80 9.42
N LEU A 239 10.08 -7.79 8.23
CA LEU A 239 9.07 -8.76 7.81
C LEU A 239 9.68 -10.13 7.47
N LYS A 240 10.92 -10.15 6.94
CA LYS A 240 11.60 -11.39 6.52
C LYS A 240 12.06 -12.27 7.71
N LYS A 241 12.19 -11.72 8.90
CA LYS A 241 12.61 -12.46 10.11
C LYS A 241 11.48 -13.27 10.75
N ARG A 242 10.21 -13.08 10.33
CA ARG A 242 9.05 -13.84 10.80
C ARG A 242 8.34 -14.47 9.60
N ASN A 243 7.72 -15.65 9.79
CA ASN A 243 7.04 -16.42 8.75
C ASN A 243 6.16 -15.57 7.84
N LYS A 244 6.15 -15.90 6.56
CA LYS A 244 5.59 -15.15 5.42
C LYS A 244 4.12 -14.68 5.52
N PHE A 245 3.38 -15.02 6.59
CA PHE A 245 1.93 -14.78 6.69
C PHE A 245 1.48 -14.03 7.95
N GLU A 246 2.35 -13.82 8.92
CA GLU A 246 2.02 -13.05 10.12
C GLU A 246 2.61 -11.66 10.02
N ILE A 247 1.88 -10.77 9.34
CA ILE A 247 2.21 -9.33 9.36
C ILE A 247 2.00 -8.79 10.76
N PHE A 248 1.08 -9.40 11.48
CA PHE A 248 0.75 -9.08 12.87
C PHE A 248 0.52 -10.40 13.63
N ASP A 249 1.24 -10.58 14.74
CA ASP A 249 0.89 -11.63 15.70
C ASP A 249 -0.53 -11.36 16.19
N THR A 250 -1.46 -12.28 15.94
CA THR A 250 -2.77 -12.32 16.60
C THR A 250 -2.61 -12.81 18.03
#